data_bd3d598c486f6501a1a635809c179bef
#
_entry.id   bd3d598c486f6501a1a635809c179bef
#
_cell.length_a   1.000
_cell.length_b   1.000
_cell.length_c   1.000
_cell.angle_alpha   90.00
_cell.angle_beta   90.00
_cell.angle_gamma   90.00
#
_symmetry.space_group_name_H-M   'P 1'
#
loop_
_entity.id
_entity.type
_entity.pdbx_description
1 polymer ?
#
loop_
_entity_poly.entity_id
_entity_poly.type
_entity_poly.pdbx_seq_one_letter_code
_entity_poly.pdbx_strand_id
1 'polypeptide(L)'
;LPLAEKSIRRVLDPSIHVVADINDANGNPVRRAGEVVNPLEVRPFNSVLVIFNPKREAEMEAVLDKVKLLRAEGFTQFIYMATAFDRSKAGEDKTLGLGWGHYEAVCDRLNSHVFLLTPEVKDRWDVRATPTFVTADNTAKHFIIEEVAPRDVSSKESK
;
A
#
# COMPACT_ATOMS: atom_id res chain seq x y z
N LEU A 1 -4.82 7.79 10.48
CA LEU A 1 -3.65 6.99 10.85
C LEU A 1 -2.51 7.89 11.31
N PRO A 2 -1.85 7.53 12.40
CA PRO A 2 -0.71 8.31 12.89
C PRO A 2 0.50 8.16 11.97
N LEU A 3 1.42 9.11 12.09
CA LEU A 3 2.72 9.03 11.45
C LEU A 3 3.55 7.92 12.09
N ALA A 4 4.26 7.14 11.28
CA ALA A 4 5.17 6.12 11.79
C ALA A 4 6.37 6.82 12.49
N GLU A 5 6.51 6.57 13.77
CA GLU A 5 7.60 7.13 14.58
C GLU A 5 8.84 6.24 14.57
N LYS A 6 8.64 4.96 14.32
CA LYS A 6 9.70 3.95 14.22
C LYS A 6 9.50 3.11 12.97
N SER A 7 10.58 2.73 12.34
CA SER A 7 10.53 1.80 11.23
C SER A 7 10.38 0.39 11.77
N ILE A 8 9.30 -0.28 11.37
CA ILE A 8 8.93 -1.61 11.85
C ILE A 8 8.66 -2.49 10.63
N ARG A 9 9.23 -3.68 10.65
CA ARG A 9 8.98 -4.69 9.62
C ARG A 9 8.28 -5.88 10.25
N ARG A 10 7.17 -6.30 9.67
CA ARG A 10 6.44 -7.48 10.11
C ARG A 10 6.03 -8.34 8.92
N VAL A 11 5.77 -9.59 9.21
CA VAL A 11 5.36 -10.59 8.22
C VAL A 11 3.89 -10.89 8.43
N LEU A 12 3.16 -10.96 7.32
CA LEU A 12 1.74 -11.35 7.32
C LEU A 12 1.57 -12.60 6.48
N ASP A 13 1.06 -13.67 7.10
CA ASP A 13 0.64 -14.88 6.41
C ASP A 13 -0.77 -14.64 5.85
N PRO A 14 -0.96 -14.63 4.51
CA PRO A 14 -2.26 -14.36 3.90
C PRO A 14 -3.18 -15.59 3.83
N SER A 15 -2.79 -16.71 4.42
CA SER A 15 -3.56 -17.96 4.33
C SER A 15 -4.99 -17.78 4.81
N ILE A 16 -5.92 -18.35 4.05
CA ILE A 16 -7.35 -18.29 4.30
C ILE A 16 -7.82 -19.68 4.67
N HIS A 17 -8.55 -19.80 5.80
CA HIS A 17 -9.20 -21.03 6.21
C HIS A 17 -10.60 -21.06 5.59
N VAL A 18 -10.86 -22.09 4.78
CA VAL A 18 -12.17 -22.28 4.14
C VAL A 18 -13.13 -22.81 5.19
N VAL A 19 -14.19 -22.04 5.48
CA VAL A 19 -15.17 -22.40 6.53
C VAL A 19 -16.36 -23.17 6.01
N ALA A 20 -16.62 -23.14 4.70
CA ALA A 20 -17.71 -23.84 4.06
C ALA A 20 -17.30 -24.24 2.65
N ASP A 21 -17.86 -25.33 2.14
CA ASP A 21 -17.55 -25.77 0.78
C ASP A 21 -17.92 -24.70 -0.24
N ILE A 22 -17.02 -24.47 -1.19
CA ILE A 22 -17.22 -23.54 -2.31
C ILE A 22 -17.36 -24.37 -3.57
N ASN A 23 -18.50 -24.24 -4.25
CA ASN A 23 -18.79 -24.96 -5.47
C ASN A 23 -18.79 -24.01 -6.68
N ASP A 24 -18.50 -24.56 -7.87
CA ASP A 24 -18.67 -23.84 -9.12
C ASP A 24 -20.14 -23.80 -9.55
N ALA A 25 -20.42 -23.16 -10.68
CA ALA A 25 -21.80 -23.04 -11.21
C ALA A 25 -22.45 -24.39 -11.52
N ASN A 26 -21.67 -25.45 -11.70
CA ASN A 26 -22.17 -26.79 -11.99
C ASN A 26 -22.29 -27.69 -10.74
N GLY A 27 -22.04 -27.12 -9.55
CA GLY A 27 -22.09 -27.85 -8.29
C GLY A 27 -20.84 -28.64 -7.96
N ASN A 28 -19.78 -28.54 -8.76
CA ASN A 28 -18.50 -29.21 -8.47
C ASN A 28 -17.71 -28.46 -7.40
N PRO A 29 -17.14 -29.18 -6.41
CA PRO A 29 -16.40 -28.51 -5.36
C PRO A 29 -15.10 -27.91 -5.89
N VAL A 30 -14.91 -26.60 -5.63
CA VAL A 30 -13.68 -25.86 -5.94
C VAL A 30 -12.79 -25.84 -4.71
N ARG A 31 -13.38 -25.63 -3.54
CA ARG A 31 -12.72 -25.67 -2.24
C ARG A 31 -13.62 -26.32 -1.22
N ARG A 32 -13.02 -27.07 -0.29
CA ARG A 32 -13.77 -27.74 0.77
C ARG A 32 -13.53 -27.07 2.11
N ALA A 33 -14.52 -27.15 2.98
CA ALA A 33 -14.37 -26.70 4.38
C ALA A 33 -13.16 -27.36 5.02
N GLY A 34 -12.39 -26.58 5.77
CA GLY A 34 -11.16 -27.05 6.43
C GLY A 34 -9.90 -26.92 5.60
N GLU A 35 -9.98 -26.63 4.31
CA GLU A 35 -8.81 -26.33 3.50
C GLU A 35 -8.17 -25.01 3.93
N VAL A 36 -6.85 -24.96 3.81
CA VAL A 36 -6.07 -23.72 4.00
C VAL A 36 -5.55 -23.30 2.64
N VAL A 37 -5.92 -22.10 2.21
CA VAL A 37 -5.53 -21.58 0.90
C VAL A 37 -4.65 -20.36 1.09
N ASN A 38 -3.44 -20.39 0.53
CA ASN A 38 -2.57 -19.24 0.48
C ASN A 38 -2.68 -18.59 -0.90
N PRO A 39 -3.20 -17.34 -0.99
CA PRO A 39 -3.36 -16.65 -2.28
C PRO A 39 -2.07 -16.53 -3.09
N LEU A 40 -0.92 -16.45 -2.43
CA LEU A 40 0.38 -16.34 -3.09
C LEU A 40 0.82 -17.64 -3.78
N GLU A 41 0.23 -18.77 -3.42
CA GLU A 41 0.44 -20.04 -4.15
C GLU A 41 -0.32 -20.05 -5.47
N VAL A 42 -1.44 -19.32 -5.53
CA VAL A 42 -2.27 -19.22 -6.72
C VAL A 42 -1.71 -18.15 -7.65
N ARG A 43 -1.31 -17.01 -7.12
CA ARG A 43 -0.82 -15.89 -7.92
C ARG A 43 0.23 -15.08 -7.12
N PRO A 44 1.44 -14.91 -7.68
CA PRO A 44 2.45 -14.10 -7.04
C PRO A 44 2.03 -12.62 -7.03
N PHE A 45 2.51 -11.88 -6.03
CA PHE A 45 2.30 -10.44 -5.91
C PHE A 45 3.63 -9.74 -6.13
N ASN A 46 3.75 -9.02 -7.25
CA ASN A 46 5.00 -8.37 -7.66
C ASN A 46 4.96 -6.85 -7.58
N SER A 47 3.87 -6.30 -7.07
CA SER A 47 3.70 -4.86 -6.86
C SER A 47 4.15 -4.44 -5.47
N VAL A 48 4.30 -3.13 -5.29
CA VAL A 48 4.47 -2.52 -3.98
C VAL A 48 3.21 -1.72 -3.68
N LEU A 49 2.54 -2.03 -2.58
CA LEU A 49 1.42 -1.22 -2.11
C LEU A 49 1.98 -0.16 -1.17
N VAL A 50 1.70 1.10 -1.48
CA VAL A 50 2.19 2.25 -0.70
C VAL A 50 0.99 2.95 -0.08
N ILE A 51 0.95 2.97 1.24
CA ILE A 51 -0.13 3.62 2.00
C ILE A 51 0.46 4.80 2.74
N PHE A 52 -0.05 6.00 2.50
CA PHE A 52 0.57 7.22 2.99
C PHE A 52 -0.44 8.34 3.18
N ASN A 53 -0.04 9.35 3.94
CA ASN A 53 -0.80 10.57 4.11
C ASN A 53 -0.12 11.72 3.34
N PRO A 54 -0.62 12.08 2.16
CA PRO A 54 0.01 13.12 1.34
C PRO A 54 -0.11 14.53 1.92
N LYS A 55 -0.90 14.72 2.98
CA LYS A 55 -1.01 16.00 3.67
C LYS A 55 0.24 16.32 4.49
N ARG A 56 1.09 15.33 4.75
CA ARG A 56 2.35 15.49 5.47
C ARG A 56 3.51 15.52 4.48
N GLU A 57 4.16 16.67 4.33
CA GLU A 57 5.24 16.82 3.34
C GLU A 57 6.42 15.88 3.62
N ALA A 58 6.78 15.70 4.89
CA ALA A 58 7.85 14.76 5.26
C ALA A 58 7.52 13.32 4.83
N GLU A 59 6.24 12.93 4.90
CA GLU A 59 5.79 11.63 4.42
C GLU A 59 5.89 11.52 2.90
N MET A 60 5.49 12.58 2.18
CA MET A 60 5.60 12.60 0.72
C MET A 60 7.04 12.43 0.27
N GLU A 61 7.96 13.15 0.89
CA GLU A 61 9.39 13.04 0.59
C GLU A 61 9.91 11.63 0.89
N ALA A 62 9.54 11.07 2.03
CA ALA A 62 9.92 9.70 2.41
C ALA A 62 9.39 8.66 1.41
N VAL A 63 8.16 8.82 0.95
CA VAL A 63 7.56 7.93 -0.07
C VAL A 63 8.36 8.02 -1.37
N LEU A 64 8.65 9.21 -1.85
CA LEU A 64 9.42 9.41 -3.08
C LEU A 64 10.80 8.75 -2.99
N ASP A 65 11.48 8.94 -1.87
CA ASP A 65 12.82 8.38 -1.65
C ASP A 65 12.79 6.85 -1.53
N LYS A 66 11.82 6.31 -0.78
CA LYS A 66 11.67 4.86 -0.62
C LYS A 66 11.30 4.19 -1.93
N VAL A 67 10.45 4.79 -2.73
CA VAL A 67 10.09 4.28 -4.06
C VAL A 67 11.32 4.22 -4.96
N LYS A 68 12.17 5.25 -4.91
CA LYS A 68 13.43 5.26 -5.66
C LYS A 68 14.32 4.09 -5.26
N LEU A 69 14.46 3.81 -3.97
CA LEU A 69 15.23 2.68 -3.46
C LEU A 69 14.65 1.35 -3.93
N LEU A 70 13.33 1.20 -3.85
CA LEU A 70 12.64 -0.02 -4.27
C LEU A 70 12.77 -0.26 -5.78
N ARG A 71 12.73 0.80 -6.59
CA ARG A 71 12.99 0.69 -8.04
C ARG A 71 14.41 0.19 -8.31
N ALA A 72 15.39 0.65 -7.54
CA ALA A 72 16.76 0.18 -7.64
C ALA A 72 16.89 -1.30 -7.25
N GLU A 73 16.02 -1.80 -6.39
CA GLU A 73 15.95 -3.22 -6.02
C GLU A 73 15.23 -4.08 -7.07
N GLY A 74 14.62 -3.46 -8.08
CA GLY A 74 13.96 -4.17 -9.17
C GLY A 74 12.45 -4.10 -9.20
N PHE A 75 11.80 -3.45 -8.23
CA PHE A 75 10.36 -3.26 -8.26
C PHE A 75 9.97 -2.24 -9.34
N THR A 76 8.95 -2.55 -10.13
CA THR A 76 8.51 -1.71 -11.25
C THR A 76 7.05 -1.28 -11.14
N GLN A 77 6.25 -1.92 -10.28
CA GLN A 77 4.83 -1.67 -10.14
C GLN A 77 4.50 -1.17 -8.74
N PHE A 78 3.89 0.00 -8.67
CA PHE A 78 3.53 0.63 -7.39
C PHE A 78 2.04 0.98 -7.41
N ILE A 79 1.36 0.64 -6.31
CA ILE A 79 -0.05 0.97 -6.09
C ILE A 79 -0.08 1.94 -4.93
N TYR A 80 -0.48 3.18 -5.18
CA TYR A 80 -0.49 4.24 -4.18
C TYR A 80 -1.89 4.40 -3.61
N MET A 81 -1.99 4.38 -2.28
CA MET A 81 -3.24 4.64 -1.57
C MET A 81 -3.03 5.74 -0.52
N ALA A 82 -3.77 6.83 -0.67
CA ALA A 82 -3.71 7.95 0.25
C ALA A 82 -4.78 7.83 1.33
N THR A 83 -4.44 8.22 2.54
CA THR A 83 -5.42 8.24 3.64
C THR A 83 -6.41 9.39 3.50
N ALA A 84 -5.97 10.52 2.95
CA ALA A 84 -6.81 11.69 2.71
C ALA A 84 -6.08 12.66 1.77
N PHE A 85 -6.83 13.62 1.22
CA PHE A 85 -6.28 14.74 0.46
C PHE A 85 -6.67 16.05 1.12
N ASP A 86 -5.85 17.08 0.92
CA ASP A 86 -6.12 18.41 1.46
C ASP A 86 -7.06 19.18 0.52
N ARG A 87 -8.31 19.25 0.88
CA ARG A 87 -9.34 19.92 0.08
C ARG A 87 -9.32 21.45 0.24
N SER A 88 -8.57 21.97 1.22
CA SER A 88 -8.41 23.42 1.36
C SER A 88 -7.61 24.05 0.22
N LYS A 89 -6.92 23.23 -0.59
CA LYS A 89 -6.16 23.67 -1.75
C LYS A 89 -7.00 23.68 -3.05
N ALA A 90 -8.31 23.81 -2.93
CA ALA A 90 -9.22 23.85 -4.07
C ALA A 90 -8.90 24.95 -5.09
N GLY A 91 -8.32 26.06 -4.63
CA GLY A 91 -7.90 27.17 -5.50
C GLY A 91 -6.77 26.83 -6.48
N GLU A 92 -6.07 25.72 -6.25
CA GLU A 92 -5.01 25.21 -7.13
C GLU A 92 -5.56 24.23 -8.17
N ASP A 93 -6.85 23.93 -8.09
CA ASP A 93 -7.53 22.97 -8.96
C ASP A 93 -7.72 23.53 -10.35
N LYS A 94 -7.18 22.85 -11.35
CA LYS A 94 -7.32 23.20 -12.77
C LYS A 94 -8.63 22.69 -13.38
N THR A 95 -9.41 21.94 -12.62
CA THR A 95 -10.65 21.30 -13.05
C THR A 95 -11.88 21.90 -12.39
N LEU A 96 -12.12 23.20 -12.60
CA LEU A 96 -13.33 23.91 -12.19
C LEU A 96 -13.52 24.13 -10.68
N GLY A 97 -12.43 24.12 -9.90
CA GLY A 97 -12.50 24.42 -8.46
C GLY A 97 -13.24 23.37 -7.62
N LEU A 98 -13.15 22.10 -7.97
CA LEU A 98 -13.86 21.02 -7.28
C LEU A 98 -13.10 20.45 -6.07
N GLY A 99 -11.96 21.05 -5.69
CA GLY A 99 -11.16 20.58 -4.57
C GLY A 99 -10.22 19.44 -4.91
N TRP A 100 -9.85 19.31 -6.16
CA TRP A 100 -8.99 18.24 -6.68
C TRP A 100 -7.52 18.64 -6.85
N GLY A 101 -7.19 19.93 -6.57
CA GLY A 101 -5.83 20.44 -6.79
C GLY A 101 -4.76 19.67 -6.06
N HIS A 102 -4.98 19.33 -4.78
CA HIS A 102 -4.03 18.53 -4.02
C HIS A 102 -3.90 17.11 -4.59
N TYR A 103 -5.02 16.49 -4.95
CA TYR A 103 -5.01 15.17 -5.61
C TYR A 103 -4.17 15.20 -6.89
N GLU A 104 -4.40 16.18 -7.76
CA GLU A 104 -3.64 16.32 -9.00
C GLU A 104 -2.14 16.50 -8.73
N ALA A 105 -1.79 17.35 -7.77
CA ALA A 105 -0.40 17.59 -7.41
C ALA A 105 0.30 16.31 -6.88
N VAL A 106 -0.38 15.53 -6.06
CA VAL A 106 0.15 14.26 -5.55
C VAL A 106 0.35 13.26 -6.69
N CYS A 107 -0.62 13.11 -7.56
CA CYS A 107 -0.51 12.23 -8.73
C CYS A 107 0.66 12.64 -9.63
N ASP A 108 0.84 13.94 -9.85
CA ASP A 108 1.95 14.46 -10.67
C ASP A 108 3.31 14.15 -10.03
N ARG A 109 3.45 14.35 -8.73
CA ARG A 109 4.70 14.05 -8.02
C ARG A 109 5.07 12.57 -8.07
N LEU A 110 4.08 11.69 -7.99
CA LEU A 110 4.27 10.24 -8.05
C LEU A 110 4.27 9.69 -9.48
N ASN A 111 3.86 10.51 -10.44
CA ASN A 111 3.66 10.11 -11.83
C ASN A 111 2.77 8.86 -11.92
N SER A 112 1.67 8.86 -11.19
CA SER A 112 0.76 7.70 -11.09
C SER A 112 -0.60 8.14 -10.57
N HIS A 113 -1.59 7.29 -10.84
CA HIS A 113 -2.87 7.41 -10.15
C HIS A 113 -2.69 7.08 -8.66
N VAL A 114 -3.51 7.71 -7.83
CA VAL A 114 -3.52 7.48 -6.38
C VAL A 114 -4.95 7.17 -5.97
N PHE A 115 -5.13 6.06 -5.27
CA PHE A 115 -6.43 5.63 -4.76
C PHE A 115 -6.61 6.12 -3.32
N LEU A 116 -7.85 6.21 -2.86
CA LEU A 116 -8.13 6.43 -1.45
C LEU A 116 -8.08 5.11 -0.71
N LEU A 117 -7.46 5.11 0.47
CA LEU A 117 -7.44 3.95 1.34
C LEU A 117 -8.85 3.68 1.87
N THR A 118 -9.32 2.46 1.69
CA THR A 118 -10.61 2.02 2.22
C THR A 118 -10.42 1.28 3.54
N PRO A 119 -11.47 1.23 4.41
CA PRO A 119 -11.40 0.46 5.64
C PRO A 119 -11.06 -1.02 5.42
N GLU A 120 -11.57 -1.61 4.35
CA GLU A 120 -11.32 -3.01 4.01
C GLU A 120 -9.84 -3.27 3.73
N VAL A 121 -9.20 -2.38 2.98
CA VAL A 121 -7.77 -2.51 2.68
C VAL A 121 -6.93 -2.27 3.93
N LYS A 122 -7.30 -1.25 4.71
CA LYS A 122 -6.64 -0.96 5.99
C LYS A 122 -6.66 -2.17 6.92
N ASP A 123 -7.80 -2.82 7.05
CA ASP A 123 -7.98 -3.97 7.93
C ASP A 123 -7.26 -5.20 7.40
N ARG A 124 -7.31 -5.43 6.07
CA ARG A 124 -6.64 -6.57 5.44
C ARG A 124 -5.14 -6.60 5.74
N TRP A 125 -4.49 -5.45 5.67
CA TRP A 125 -3.06 -5.33 5.88
C TRP A 125 -2.70 -4.93 7.31
N ASP A 126 -3.69 -4.77 8.18
CA ASP A 126 -3.51 -4.30 9.57
C ASP A 126 -2.63 -3.05 9.60
N VAL A 127 -3.01 -2.04 8.81
CA VAL A 127 -2.25 -0.80 8.70
C VAL A 127 -2.43 0.02 9.96
N ARG A 128 -1.34 0.30 10.65
CA ARG A 128 -1.34 0.96 11.96
C ARG A 128 -0.80 2.38 11.94
N ALA A 129 0.06 2.68 10.99
CA ALA A 129 0.70 3.99 10.84
C ALA A 129 1.08 4.20 9.37
N THR A 130 1.44 5.40 9.00
CA THR A 130 1.89 5.74 7.65
C THR A 130 3.23 6.46 7.67
N PRO A 131 4.04 6.38 6.63
CA PRO A 131 3.85 5.57 5.44
C PRO A 131 4.10 4.07 5.70
N THR A 132 3.33 3.22 5.00
CA THR A 132 3.46 1.76 5.05
C THR A 132 3.66 1.24 3.63
N PHE A 133 4.60 0.32 3.49
CA PHE A 133 4.92 -0.34 2.22
C PHE A 133 4.66 -1.84 2.36
N VAL A 134 3.88 -2.39 1.44
CA VAL A 134 3.56 -3.82 1.43
C VAL A 134 4.17 -4.45 0.18
N THR A 135 5.00 -5.44 0.40
CA THR A 135 5.57 -6.28 -0.65
C THR A 135 5.28 -7.75 -0.33
N ALA A 136 5.59 -8.64 -1.25
CA ALA A 136 5.46 -10.07 -1.01
C ALA A 136 6.80 -10.77 -1.18
N ASP A 137 7.08 -11.70 -0.29
CA ASP A 137 8.08 -12.73 -0.51
C ASP A 137 7.37 -13.90 -1.19
N ASN A 138 7.47 -13.98 -2.51
CA ASN A 138 6.77 -15.00 -3.30
C ASN A 138 7.37 -16.40 -3.12
N THR A 139 8.58 -16.50 -2.62
CA THR A 139 9.21 -17.78 -2.29
C THR A 139 8.70 -18.31 -0.97
N ALA A 140 8.71 -17.49 0.06
CA ALA A 140 8.22 -17.86 1.39
C ALA A 140 6.69 -17.81 1.50
N LYS A 141 6.01 -17.22 0.49
CA LYS A 141 4.54 -17.13 0.44
C LYS A 141 3.93 -16.34 1.57
N HIS A 142 4.55 -15.23 1.92
CA HIS A 142 4.00 -14.29 2.88
C HIS A 142 4.20 -12.84 2.42
N PHE A 143 3.44 -11.92 3.01
CA PHE A 143 3.61 -10.51 2.78
C PHE A 143 4.55 -9.90 3.82
N ILE A 144 5.24 -8.85 3.38
CA ILE A 144 6.13 -8.06 4.22
C ILE A 144 5.52 -6.68 4.32
N ILE A 145 5.26 -6.24 5.54
CA ILE A 145 4.65 -4.94 5.84
C ILE A 145 5.69 -4.09 6.56
N GLU A 146 6.12 -3.01 5.93
CA GLU A 146 7.09 -2.09 6.50
C GLU A 146 6.43 -0.75 6.81
N GLU A 147 6.38 -0.38 8.09
CA GLU A 147 6.12 0.99 8.50
C GLU A 147 7.46 1.70 8.50
N VAL A 148 7.55 2.84 7.81
CA VAL A 148 8.81 3.56 7.63
C VAL A 148 8.72 4.93 8.28
N ALA A 149 9.54 5.16 9.30
CA ALA A 149 9.65 6.51 9.87
C ALA A 149 10.35 7.41 8.84
N PRO A 150 9.78 8.58 8.50
CA PRO A 150 10.36 9.45 7.48
C PRO A 150 11.83 9.80 7.71
N ARG A 151 12.23 9.99 8.97
CA ARG A 151 13.61 10.29 9.33
C ARG A 151 14.60 9.21 8.91
N ASP A 152 14.16 7.94 8.85
CA ASP A 152 15.04 6.83 8.51
C ASP A 152 15.37 6.80 7.02
N VAL A 153 14.54 7.40 6.19
CA VAL A 153 14.78 7.53 4.76
C VAL A 153 15.60 8.78 4.46
N SER A 154 15.18 9.93 5.01
CA SER A 154 15.85 11.21 4.77
C SER A 154 17.26 11.28 5.33
N SER A 155 17.58 10.53 6.41
CA SER A 155 18.91 10.51 6.99
C SER A 155 19.98 9.95 6.05
N LYS A 156 19.59 9.22 5.01
CA LYS A 156 20.51 8.69 4.00
C LYS A 156 20.93 9.74 2.98
N GLU A 157 20.19 10.80 2.84
CA GLU A 157 20.46 11.87 1.86
C GLU A 157 21.42 12.92 2.38
N SER A 158 21.50 13.07 3.69
CA SER A 158 22.38 14.04 4.33
C SER A 158 23.86 13.62 4.32
N LYS A 159 24.13 12.50 3.72
CA LYS A 159 25.49 11.97 3.52
C LYS A 159 25.84 11.96 2.04
#